data_2049a11534a4cde84caf0bbef0bfd5f7
#
_entry.id   2049a11534a4cde84caf0bbef0bfd5f7
#
_cell.length_a   1.000
_cell.length_b   1.000
_cell.length_c   1.000
_cell.angle_alpha   90.00
_cell.angle_beta   90.00
_cell.angle_gamma   90.00
#
_symmetry.space_group_name_H-M   'P 1'
#
loop_
_entity.id
_entity.type
_entity.pdbx_description
1 polymer ?
#
loop_
_entity_poly.entity_id
_entity_poly.type
_entity_poly.pdbx_seq_one_letter_code
_entity_poly.pdbx_strand_id
1 'polypeptide(L)'
;KISYCKSYIKTYNIFIVADYQFKILSNYMKFNTKTIHGGLHNVDPAFGSVMTPIYQTSTYSQTTPGGHKGFEYSRSGNPTRAALERAFASIENGEFGLAFGSGLAAIDAVMKLLKPGDEVISTNDLYGGTYRLFTKIFEGFGIKFHFIGMENADKIAEYVNDNTKLI
;
A
#
# COMPACT_ATOMS: atom_id res chain seq x y z
N LYS A 1 5.28 4.56 -26.31
CA LYS A 1 6.31 3.70 -25.67
C LYS A 1 6.17 3.63 -24.14
N ILE A 2 5.33 4.47 -23.52
CA ILE A 2 5.01 4.45 -22.06
C ILE A 2 3.93 3.40 -21.71
N SER A 3 3.33 2.74 -22.71
CA SER A 3 2.24 1.78 -22.50
C SER A 3 2.71 0.43 -21.90
N TYR A 4 3.97 0.09 -22.02
CA TYR A 4 4.50 -1.19 -21.51
C TYR A 4 4.59 -1.23 -19.96
N CYS A 5 4.89 -0.11 -19.33
CA CYS A 5 4.97 -0.07 -17.86
C CYS A 5 3.59 -0.23 -17.18
N LYS A 6 2.50 0.19 -17.85
CA LYS A 6 1.14 0.06 -17.31
C LYS A 6 0.56 -1.36 -17.35
N SER A 7 1.09 -2.25 -18.19
CA SER A 7 0.55 -3.62 -18.32
C SER A 7 1.12 -4.60 -17.29
N TYR A 8 2.32 -4.37 -16.76
CA TYR A 8 2.95 -5.25 -15.77
C TYR A 8 2.44 -5.05 -14.34
N ILE A 9 1.94 -3.85 -14.01
CA ILE A 9 1.32 -3.58 -12.69
C ILE A 9 -0.08 -4.22 -12.58
N LYS A 10 -0.67 -4.71 -13.67
CA LYS A 10 -2.02 -5.28 -13.69
C LYS A 10 -2.16 -6.70 -13.16
N THR A 11 -1.09 -7.41 -12.86
CA THR A 11 -1.17 -8.86 -12.59
C THR A 11 -1.33 -9.23 -11.10
N TYR A 12 -1.21 -8.28 -10.18
CA TYR A 12 -1.45 -8.52 -8.75
C TYR A 12 -2.48 -7.55 -8.19
N ASN A 13 -3.74 -7.77 -8.56
CA ASN A 13 -4.88 -7.15 -7.86
C ASN A 13 -5.09 -7.88 -6.53
N ILE A 14 -4.44 -7.44 -5.46
CA ILE A 14 -4.88 -7.76 -4.11
C ILE A 14 -5.82 -6.63 -3.70
N PHE A 15 -7.12 -6.79 -3.98
CA PHE A 15 -8.14 -5.81 -3.66
C PHE A 15 -9.28 -6.48 -2.90
N ILE A 16 -9.63 -5.93 -1.75
CA ILE A 16 -10.85 -6.23 -1.02
C ILE A 16 -11.71 -4.96 -1.00
N VAL A 17 -12.93 -5.09 -1.48
CA VAL A 17 -13.87 -3.98 -1.71
C VAL A 17 -14.44 -3.47 -0.40
N ALA A 18 -14.44 -2.16 -0.21
CA ALA A 18 -15.36 -1.48 0.69
C ALA A 18 -15.72 -0.09 0.16
N ASP A 19 -17.01 0.10 -0.05
CA ASP A 19 -17.71 1.36 -0.20
C ASP A 19 -17.74 2.04 -1.59
N TYR A 20 -18.75 1.65 -2.37
CA TYR A 20 -19.04 2.16 -3.72
C TYR A 20 -19.35 3.68 -3.77
N GLN A 21 -19.89 4.27 -2.71
CA GLN A 21 -20.25 5.69 -2.70
C GLN A 21 -19.01 6.61 -2.58
N PHE A 22 -17.98 6.20 -1.86
CA PHE A 22 -16.75 6.98 -1.72
C PHE A 22 -15.97 7.06 -3.03
N LYS A 23 -16.00 6.01 -3.84
CA LYS A 23 -15.34 5.93 -5.15
C LYS A 23 -15.89 6.97 -6.14
N ILE A 24 -17.20 7.26 -6.09
CA ILE A 24 -17.84 8.25 -6.98
C ILE A 24 -17.36 9.66 -6.63
N LEU A 25 -17.36 10.05 -5.35
CA LEU A 25 -16.93 11.38 -4.91
C LEU A 25 -15.42 11.61 -5.14
N SER A 26 -14.59 10.61 -4.90
CA SER A 26 -13.14 10.69 -5.09
C SER A 26 -12.75 10.97 -6.54
N ASN A 27 -13.47 10.46 -7.53
CA ASN A 27 -13.18 10.68 -8.94
C ASN A 27 -13.41 12.12 -9.42
N TYR A 28 -14.23 12.90 -8.70
CA TYR A 28 -14.52 14.29 -9.03
C TYR A 28 -13.68 15.30 -8.25
N MET A 29 -12.98 14.87 -7.19
CA MET A 29 -12.14 15.76 -6.38
C MET A 29 -10.81 16.05 -7.07
N LYS A 30 -10.43 17.33 -7.14
CA LYS A 30 -9.08 17.74 -7.54
C LYS A 30 -8.06 17.34 -6.47
N PHE A 31 -6.78 17.25 -6.86
CA PHE A 31 -5.69 16.84 -5.96
C PHE A 31 -5.71 17.58 -4.61
N ASN A 32 -5.75 18.91 -4.60
CA ASN A 32 -5.77 19.69 -3.37
C ASN A 32 -6.99 19.40 -2.47
N THR A 33 -8.14 19.07 -3.06
CA THR A 33 -9.32 18.67 -2.30
C THR A 33 -9.14 17.27 -1.71
N LYS A 34 -8.51 16.35 -2.45
CA LYS A 34 -8.19 15.00 -1.96
C LYS A 34 -7.23 15.01 -0.78
N THR A 35 -6.23 15.92 -0.77
CA THR A 35 -5.27 16.01 0.35
C THR A 35 -5.94 16.39 1.67
N ILE A 36 -7.05 17.12 1.62
CA ILE A 36 -7.77 17.56 2.81
C ILE A 36 -8.89 16.57 3.18
N HIS A 37 -9.64 16.09 2.19
CA HIS A 37 -10.89 15.35 2.40
C HIS A 37 -10.82 13.87 2.05
N GLY A 38 -9.76 13.41 1.38
CA GLY A 38 -9.66 12.04 0.88
C GLY A 38 -9.71 10.93 1.93
N GLY A 39 -9.30 11.23 3.17
CA GLY A 39 -9.36 10.29 4.30
C GLY A 39 -10.63 10.39 5.14
N LEU A 40 -11.44 11.45 4.93
CA LEU A 40 -12.65 11.70 5.71
C LEU A 40 -13.78 10.84 5.16
N HIS A 41 -14.41 10.04 6.00
CA HIS A 41 -15.50 9.17 5.57
C HIS A 41 -16.87 9.78 5.82
N ASN A 42 -17.12 10.21 7.02
CA ASN A 42 -18.36 10.87 7.47
C ASN A 42 -18.02 11.63 8.73
N VAL A 43 -18.90 12.55 9.11
CA VAL A 43 -18.90 13.15 10.43
C VAL A 43 -18.90 12.04 11.48
N ASP A 44 -18.03 12.17 12.49
CA ASP A 44 -17.97 11.20 13.60
C ASP A 44 -19.35 10.98 14.20
N PRO A 45 -19.90 9.75 14.20
CA PRO A 45 -21.26 9.48 14.65
C PRO A 45 -21.45 9.67 16.16
N ALA A 46 -20.33 9.67 16.94
CA ALA A 46 -20.43 9.82 18.40
C ALA A 46 -20.66 11.27 18.82
N PHE A 47 -19.91 12.21 18.25
CA PHE A 47 -19.92 13.62 18.69
C PHE A 47 -20.00 14.62 17.54
N GLY A 48 -20.13 14.19 16.29
CA GLY A 48 -20.21 15.06 15.14
C GLY A 48 -18.89 15.76 14.75
N SER A 49 -17.75 15.19 15.13
CA SER A 49 -16.45 15.73 14.74
C SER A 49 -16.27 15.71 13.23
N VAL A 50 -15.89 16.83 12.64
CA VAL A 50 -15.60 16.96 11.21
C VAL A 50 -14.23 16.35 10.86
N MET A 51 -13.26 16.47 11.77
CA MET A 51 -11.93 15.85 11.63
C MET A 51 -11.94 14.46 12.27
N THR A 52 -11.20 13.53 11.69
CA THR A 52 -11.05 12.18 12.26
C THR A 52 -10.46 12.27 13.68
N PRO A 53 -11.18 11.77 14.70
CA PRO A 53 -10.63 11.70 16.06
C PRO A 53 -9.39 10.80 16.15
N ILE A 54 -8.52 11.10 17.11
CA ILE A 54 -7.37 10.24 17.43
C ILE A 54 -7.82 9.15 18.39
N TYR A 55 -7.91 7.92 17.91
CA TYR A 55 -8.28 6.75 18.72
C TYR A 55 -7.04 6.11 19.34
N GLN A 56 -6.68 6.55 20.52
CA GLN A 56 -5.57 5.99 21.33
C GLN A 56 -6.06 4.80 22.18
N THR A 57 -6.51 3.75 21.52
CA THR A 57 -6.99 2.55 22.21
C THR A 57 -6.45 1.29 21.55
N SER A 58 -6.25 0.22 22.31
CA SER A 58 -5.89 -1.09 21.77
C SER A 58 -7.11 -1.97 21.53
N THR A 59 -8.10 -1.93 22.43
CA THR A 59 -9.26 -2.84 22.43
C THR A 59 -10.56 -2.04 22.31
N TYR A 60 -11.51 -2.55 21.54
CA TYR A 60 -12.85 -1.98 21.39
C TYR A 60 -13.87 -2.90 22.07
N SER A 61 -14.91 -2.29 22.68
CA SER A 61 -15.98 -3.08 23.29
C SER A 61 -16.83 -3.79 22.25
N GLN A 62 -17.21 -5.01 22.56
CA GLN A 62 -18.10 -5.83 21.75
C GLN A 62 -19.41 -6.08 22.52
N THR A 63 -20.54 -6.06 21.81
CA THR A 63 -21.85 -6.36 22.42
C THR A 63 -22.04 -7.86 22.65
N THR A 64 -21.43 -8.67 21.80
CA THR A 64 -21.37 -10.14 21.88
C THR A 64 -20.03 -10.61 21.32
N PRO A 65 -19.56 -11.84 21.52
CA PRO A 65 -18.38 -12.36 20.84
C PRO A 65 -18.49 -12.16 19.31
N GLY A 66 -17.54 -11.40 18.75
CA GLY A 66 -17.54 -11.01 17.33
C GLY A 66 -18.48 -9.85 16.95
N GLY A 67 -19.29 -9.36 17.88
CA GLY A 67 -20.24 -8.25 17.65
C GLY A 67 -19.61 -6.87 17.85
N HIS A 68 -18.68 -6.48 16.97
CA HIS A 68 -17.98 -5.18 16.99
C HIS A 68 -18.60 -4.15 16.05
N LYS A 69 -18.34 -2.86 16.28
CA LYS A 69 -18.81 -1.72 15.48
C LYS A 69 -17.85 -1.35 14.33
N GLY A 70 -17.18 -2.34 13.70
CA GLY A 70 -16.22 -2.16 12.62
C GLY A 70 -14.76 -2.35 13.06
N PHE A 71 -14.45 -2.12 14.35
CA PHE A 71 -13.10 -2.31 14.91
C PHE A 71 -13.19 -3.14 16.19
N GLU A 72 -12.24 -4.05 16.37
CA GLU A 72 -12.14 -4.94 17.53
C GLU A 72 -10.85 -4.72 18.31
N TYR A 73 -9.75 -4.55 17.59
CA TYR A 73 -8.41 -4.38 18.15
C TYR A 73 -7.53 -3.55 17.22
N SER A 74 -6.76 -2.60 17.75
CA SER A 74 -6.00 -1.63 16.95
C SER A 74 -4.88 -2.24 16.09
N ARG A 75 -4.35 -3.42 16.45
CA ARG A 75 -3.38 -4.12 15.59
C ARG A 75 -4.01 -4.57 14.28
N SER A 76 -5.24 -5.11 14.31
CA SER A 76 -5.99 -5.51 13.13
C SER A 76 -6.65 -4.32 12.44
N GLY A 77 -7.20 -3.36 13.19
CA GLY A 77 -7.87 -2.18 12.63
C GLY A 77 -8.00 -1.03 13.63
N ASN A 78 -7.73 0.19 13.18
CA ASN A 78 -7.89 1.42 13.98
C ASN A 78 -8.49 2.53 13.12
N PRO A 79 -9.52 3.27 13.58
CA PRO A 79 -10.17 4.31 12.77
C PRO A 79 -9.22 5.41 12.29
N THR A 80 -8.26 5.84 13.13
CA THR A 80 -7.27 6.87 12.77
C THR A 80 -6.33 6.37 11.68
N ARG A 81 -5.80 5.14 11.82
CA ARG A 81 -4.97 4.53 10.78
C ARG A 81 -5.74 4.33 9.48
N ALA A 82 -6.97 3.84 9.56
CA ALA A 82 -7.81 3.64 8.38
C ALA A 82 -8.12 4.97 7.64
N ALA A 83 -8.26 6.08 8.36
CA ALA A 83 -8.41 7.40 7.74
C ALA A 83 -7.15 7.81 6.96
N LEU A 84 -5.96 7.57 7.52
CA LEU A 84 -4.68 7.82 6.84
C LEU A 84 -4.55 6.95 5.58
N GLU A 85 -4.84 5.66 5.67
CA GLU A 85 -4.78 4.71 4.57
C GLU A 85 -5.71 5.12 3.43
N ARG A 86 -6.94 5.55 3.73
CA ARG A 86 -7.88 6.08 2.73
C ARG A 86 -7.39 7.39 2.09
N ALA A 87 -6.79 8.29 2.89
CA ALA A 87 -6.26 9.55 2.38
C ALA A 87 -5.18 9.30 1.33
N PHE A 88 -4.20 8.45 1.63
CA PHE A 88 -3.15 8.09 0.67
C PHE A 88 -3.71 7.36 -0.55
N ALA A 89 -4.61 6.40 -0.39
CA ALA A 89 -5.27 5.75 -1.52
C ALA A 89 -5.96 6.78 -2.44
N SER A 90 -6.66 7.75 -1.85
CA SER A 90 -7.34 8.81 -2.63
C SER A 90 -6.36 9.71 -3.40
N ILE A 91 -5.24 10.11 -2.78
CA ILE A 91 -4.23 10.98 -3.39
C ILE A 91 -3.53 10.26 -4.55
N GLU A 92 -3.16 9.01 -4.35
CA GLU A 92 -2.47 8.17 -5.33
C GLU A 92 -3.41 7.53 -6.37
N ASN A 93 -4.72 7.83 -6.32
CA ASN A 93 -5.76 7.19 -7.15
C ASN A 93 -5.75 5.66 -7.02
N GLY A 94 -5.30 5.15 -5.87
CA GLY A 94 -5.38 3.76 -5.48
C GLY A 94 -6.76 3.41 -4.94
N GLU A 95 -7.06 2.12 -4.92
CA GLU A 95 -8.27 1.62 -4.29
C GLU A 95 -8.06 1.41 -2.78
N PHE A 96 -6.85 1.04 -2.38
CA PHE A 96 -6.45 0.80 -1.00
C PHE A 96 -5.13 1.47 -0.69
N GLY A 97 -4.95 1.87 0.57
CA GLY A 97 -3.70 2.24 1.17
C GLY A 97 -3.43 1.36 2.39
N LEU A 98 -2.17 1.07 2.65
CA LEU A 98 -1.73 0.32 3.83
C LEU A 98 -0.62 1.10 4.51
N ALA A 99 -0.79 1.40 5.79
CA ALA A 99 0.20 2.11 6.59
C ALA A 99 1.06 1.15 7.40
N PHE A 100 2.37 1.35 7.34
CA PHE A 100 3.38 0.57 8.06
C PHE A 100 4.17 1.45 9.02
N GLY A 101 4.78 0.84 10.03
CA GLY A 101 5.62 1.54 11.02
C GLY A 101 6.93 2.10 10.45
N SER A 102 7.34 1.67 9.25
CA SER A 102 8.49 2.21 8.53
C SER A 102 8.41 1.87 7.03
N GLY A 103 9.14 2.64 6.20
CA GLY A 103 9.26 2.33 4.77
C GLY A 103 9.85 0.94 4.52
N LEU A 104 10.82 0.52 5.34
CA LEU A 104 11.40 -0.82 5.22
C LEU A 104 10.40 -1.93 5.54
N ALA A 105 9.49 -1.72 6.49
CA ALA A 105 8.39 -2.65 6.77
C ALA A 105 7.39 -2.72 5.60
N ALA A 106 7.14 -1.61 4.91
CA ALA A 106 6.31 -1.59 3.72
C ALA A 106 6.98 -2.38 2.57
N ILE A 107 8.27 -2.17 2.34
CA ILE A 107 9.05 -2.92 1.34
C ILE A 107 9.05 -4.42 1.66
N ASP A 108 9.31 -4.80 2.92
CA ASP A 108 9.28 -6.20 3.38
C ASP A 108 7.92 -6.85 3.11
N ALA A 109 6.82 -6.13 3.34
CA ALA A 109 5.47 -6.62 3.06
C ALA A 109 5.25 -6.88 1.56
N VAL A 110 5.74 -6.00 0.68
CA VAL A 110 5.67 -6.20 -0.78
C VAL A 110 6.51 -7.40 -1.20
N MET A 111 7.72 -7.53 -0.67
CA MET A 111 8.61 -8.66 -0.98
C MET A 111 8.01 -10.01 -0.60
N LYS A 112 7.20 -10.09 0.45
CA LYS A 112 6.50 -11.32 0.88
C LYS A 112 5.39 -11.79 -0.07
N LEU A 113 5.05 -11.03 -1.08
CA LEU A 113 4.15 -11.45 -2.15
C LEU A 113 4.84 -12.34 -3.19
N LEU A 114 6.17 -12.37 -3.18
CA LEU A 114 7.00 -13.11 -4.12
C LEU A 114 7.26 -14.54 -3.64
N LYS A 115 7.63 -15.40 -4.59
CA LYS A 115 7.94 -16.82 -4.37
C LYS A 115 9.38 -17.11 -4.76
N PRO A 116 10.00 -18.17 -4.23
CA PRO A 116 11.30 -18.62 -4.70
C PRO A 116 11.33 -18.79 -6.23
N GLY A 117 12.33 -18.22 -6.88
CA GLY A 117 12.48 -18.18 -8.33
C GLY A 117 11.93 -16.92 -9.00
N ASP A 118 11.16 -16.10 -8.30
CA ASP A 118 10.75 -14.79 -8.81
C ASP A 118 11.94 -13.83 -8.89
N GLU A 119 11.89 -12.92 -9.86
CA GLU A 119 12.92 -11.93 -10.09
C GLU A 119 12.39 -10.50 -9.89
N VAL A 120 13.24 -9.66 -9.31
CA VAL A 120 12.98 -8.26 -9.03
C VAL A 120 14.01 -7.40 -9.75
N ILE A 121 13.56 -6.40 -10.48
CA ILE A 121 14.43 -5.37 -11.05
C ILE A 121 14.36 -4.15 -10.13
N SER A 122 15.48 -3.66 -9.68
CA SER A 122 15.57 -2.51 -8.78
C SER A 122 16.63 -1.53 -9.22
N THR A 123 16.47 -0.26 -8.83
CA THR A 123 17.57 0.70 -9.00
C THR A 123 18.80 0.23 -8.22
N ASN A 124 19.99 0.57 -8.73
CA ASN A 124 21.25 0.36 -8.01
C ASN A 124 21.51 1.45 -6.96
N ASP A 125 20.76 2.57 -7.00
CA ASP A 125 20.83 3.65 -6.02
C ASP A 125 19.71 3.46 -4.97
N LEU A 126 19.94 2.52 -4.04
CA LEU A 126 19.01 2.14 -2.99
C LEU A 126 19.45 2.69 -1.62
N TYR A 127 18.46 2.95 -0.78
CA TYR A 127 18.69 3.05 0.65
C TYR A 127 19.38 1.78 1.16
N GLY A 128 20.50 1.92 1.90
CA GLY A 128 21.32 0.80 2.33
C GLY A 128 20.57 -0.28 3.15
N GLY A 129 19.48 0.09 3.86
CA GLY A 129 18.59 -0.85 4.54
C GLY A 129 17.83 -1.73 3.56
N THR A 130 17.32 -1.17 2.47
CA THR A 130 16.63 -1.91 1.41
C THR A 130 17.58 -2.88 0.71
N TYR A 131 18.79 -2.41 0.35
CA TYR A 131 19.79 -3.27 -0.24
C TYR A 131 20.15 -4.47 0.66
N ARG A 132 20.34 -4.24 1.97
CA ARG A 132 20.59 -5.31 2.93
C ARG A 132 19.40 -6.27 3.06
N LEU A 133 18.17 -5.75 3.08
CA LEU A 133 16.97 -6.57 3.11
C LEU A 133 16.91 -7.51 1.90
N PHE A 134 17.18 -6.98 0.71
CA PHE A 134 17.17 -7.75 -0.53
C PHE A 134 18.28 -8.81 -0.54
N THR A 135 19.53 -8.39 -0.36
CA THR A 135 20.71 -9.26 -0.56
C THR A 135 21.00 -10.19 0.63
N LYS A 136 20.57 -9.86 1.86
CA LYS A 136 20.88 -10.68 3.04
C LYS A 136 19.69 -11.53 3.52
N ILE A 137 18.48 -11.17 3.11
CA ILE A 137 17.27 -11.87 3.53
C ILE A 137 16.59 -12.54 2.33
N PHE A 138 16.11 -11.76 1.35
CA PHE A 138 15.28 -12.28 0.28
C PHE A 138 16.03 -13.08 -0.79
N GLU A 139 17.29 -12.82 -1.06
CA GLU A 139 18.13 -13.75 -1.86
C GLU A 139 18.22 -15.12 -1.18
N GLY A 140 18.31 -15.16 0.15
CA GLY A 140 18.29 -16.41 0.92
C GLY A 140 16.96 -17.19 0.81
N PHE A 141 15.87 -16.51 0.47
CA PHE A 141 14.57 -17.12 0.17
C PHE A 141 14.37 -17.46 -1.31
N GLY A 142 15.43 -17.33 -2.12
CA GLY A 142 15.40 -17.70 -3.54
C GLY A 142 14.82 -16.64 -4.47
N ILE A 143 14.68 -15.39 -4.01
CA ILE A 143 14.32 -14.26 -4.87
C ILE A 143 15.62 -13.73 -5.53
N LYS A 144 15.57 -13.47 -6.81
CA LYS A 144 16.71 -12.93 -7.56
C LYS A 144 16.54 -11.44 -7.82
N PHE A 145 17.61 -10.67 -7.62
CA PHE A 145 17.61 -9.23 -7.80
C PHE A 145 18.53 -8.80 -8.95
N HIS A 146 18.04 -7.89 -9.77
CA HIS A 146 18.80 -7.18 -10.79
C HIS A 146 18.89 -5.72 -10.39
N PHE A 147 20.08 -5.28 -9.96
CA PHE A 147 20.34 -3.89 -9.61
C PHE A 147 20.88 -3.16 -10.83
N ILE A 148 20.11 -2.24 -11.38
CA ILE A 148 20.42 -1.53 -12.61
C ILE A 148 20.31 -0.02 -12.45
N GLY A 149 21.06 0.74 -13.24
CA GLY A 149 20.85 2.19 -13.33
C GLY A 149 19.54 2.48 -14.06
N MET A 150 18.64 3.20 -13.40
CA MET A 150 17.31 3.49 -13.95
C MET A 150 17.22 4.84 -14.68
N GLU A 151 18.34 5.46 -14.96
CA GLU A 151 18.45 6.67 -15.76
C GLU A 151 18.00 6.47 -17.23
N ASN A 152 17.98 5.23 -17.69
CA ASN A 152 17.49 4.85 -19.01
C ASN A 152 16.47 3.71 -18.91
N ALA A 153 15.19 4.04 -19.11
CA ALA A 153 14.09 3.06 -19.01
C ALA A 153 14.20 1.93 -20.07
N ASP A 154 14.91 2.13 -21.19
CA ASP A 154 15.10 1.08 -22.19
C ASP A 154 15.95 -0.07 -21.67
N LYS A 155 16.88 0.19 -20.75
CA LYS A 155 17.67 -0.86 -20.08
C LYS A 155 16.83 -1.81 -19.23
N ILE A 156 15.71 -1.34 -18.68
CA ILE A 156 14.82 -2.20 -17.87
C ILE A 156 14.32 -3.37 -18.73
N ALA A 157 14.00 -3.11 -20.00
CA ALA A 157 13.48 -4.12 -20.91
C ALA A 157 14.44 -5.28 -21.17
N GLU A 158 15.76 -5.05 -21.03
CA GLU A 158 16.81 -6.07 -21.22
C GLU A 158 16.79 -7.13 -20.10
N TYR A 159 16.28 -6.76 -18.92
CA TYR A 159 16.24 -7.63 -17.73
C TYR A 159 14.85 -8.25 -17.49
N VAL A 160 13.82 -7.83 -18.23
CA VAL A 160 12.48 -8.38 -18.08
C VAL A 160 12.39 -9.76 -18.71
N ASN A 161 11.93 -10.73 -17.93
CA ASN A 161 11.67 -12.10 -18.36
C ASN A 161 10.42 -12.68 -17.67
N ASP A 162 10.08 -13.94 -17.92
CA ASP A 162 8.87 -14.59 -17.39
C ASP A 162 8.85 -14.67 -15.85
N ASN A 163 10.02 -14.65 -15.20
CA ASN A 163 10.16 -14.68 -13.75
C ASN A 163 10.13 -13.30 -13.13
N THR A 164 10.21 -12.22 -13.90
CA THR A 164 10.14 -10.85 -13.38
C THR A 164 8.73 -10.55 -12.86
N LYS A 165 8.62 -10.30 -11.56
CA LYS A 165 7.33 -10.03 -10.88
C LYS A 165 7.24 -8.64 -10.31
N LEU A 166 8.37 -7.97 -10.10
CA LEU A 166 8.44 -6.64 -9.50
C LEU A 166 9.53 -5.79 -10.17
N ILE A 167 9.21 -4.52 -10.37
CA ILE A 167 10.13 -3.48 -10.81
C ILE A 167 10.03 -2.29 -9.87
#